data_8d8c137cd2b21f1c2b4159a40c521511
#
_entry.id   8d8c137cd2b21f1c2b4159a40c521511
#
_cell.length_a   1.000
_cell.length_b   1.000
_cell.length_c   1.000
_cell.angle_alpha   90.00
_cell.angle_beta   90.00
_cell.angle_gamma   90.00
#
_symmetry.space_group_name_H-M   'P 1'
#
loop_
_entity.id
_entity.type
_entity.pdbx_description
1 polymer ?
#
loop_
_entity_poly.entity_id
_entity_poly.type
_entity_poly.pdbx_seq_one_letter_code
_entity_poly.pdbx_strand_id
1 'polypeptide(L)'
;TINEWIHLKTVEQRLQVEYIDTGLDNNATYKYRIKDFTFNDVESAPTATLVGKTKALPKDVSNISVSNNLPKKINITWNASPSSDIISYEIHRSSYSVLGFSKIATVNADTLEYSDKINDDGRYYYYKVLAIDKDHLESKFNMDPKKGSTLGKPLKPVLTLAQIQGNKAILNWKAGDERAISYNVQKRIKVNFFEYKTVNINNINDLRFEDTDVLSGVEYKYSVQANGEFGLVSDRTDEASLTIPKSKSQQ
;
A
#
# COMPACT_ATOMS: atom_id res chain seq x y z
N THR A 1 -25.37 -30.42 26.75
CA THR A 1 -24.43 -29.94 27.79
C THR A 1 -23.75 -31.19 28.34
N ILE A 2 -22.53 -31.47 27.89
CA ILE A 2 -21.72 -32.57 28.40
C ILE A 2 -21.22 -32.12 29.76
N ASN A 3 -21.72 -32.77 30.82
CA ASN A 3 -21.30 -32.55 32.22
C ASN A 3 -20.14 -33.50 32.60
N GLU A 4 -19.22 -33.74 31.68
CA GLU A 4 -18.07 -34.59 31.93
C GLU A 4 -16.85 -33.78 32.37
N TRP A 5 -16.24 -34.21 33.46
CA TRP A 5 -14.97 -33.69 33.94
C TRP A 5 -13.83 -34.34 33.17
N ILE A 6 -12.96 -33.53 32.62
CA ILE A 6 -11.78 -33.99 31.89
C ILE A 6 -10.59 -33.89 32.83
N HIS A 7 -9.78 -34.95 32.92
CA HIS A 7 -8.53 -34.91 33.65
C HIS A 7 -7.51 -34.06 32.89
N LEU A 8 -7.09 -32.95 33.49
CA LEU A 8 -6.15 -32.02 32.87
C LEU A 8 -4.69 -32.41 33.12
N LYS A 9 -4.34 -32.62 34.38
CA LYS A 9 -2.96 -32.85 34.80
C LYS A 9 -2.90 -33.55 36.15
N THR A 10 -1.96 -34.46 36.29
CA THR A 10 -1.50 -34.98 37.58
C THR A 10 -0.23 -34.22 37.98
N VAL A 11 -0.23 -33.62 39.17
CA VAL A 11 0.91 -32.93 39.76
C VAL A 11 1.63 -33.89 40.68
N GLU A 12 2.73 -34.46 40.23
CA GLU A 12 3.48 -35.51 40.96
C GLU A 12 4.47 -34.93 41.96
N GLN A 13 4.85 -33.66 41.82
CA GLN A 13 5.81 -32.99 42.69
C GLN A 13 5.10 -32.47 43.96
N ARG A 14 5.44 -33.05 45.11
CA ARG A 14 4.80 -32.79 46.41
C ARG A 14 4.84 -31.32 46.87
N LEU A 15 5.76 -30.50 46.33
CA LEU A 15 5.92 -29.07 46.65
C LEU A 15 5.35 -28.13 45.54
N GLN A 16 4.80 -28.69 44.48
CA GLN A 16 4.15 -27.90 43.45
C GLN A 16 2.71 -27.61 43.88
N VAL A 17 2.43 -26.35 44.16
CA VAL A 17 1.11 -25.87 44.62
C VAL A 17 0.37 -25.05 43.56
N GLU A 18 0.94 -24.94 42.36
CA GLU A 18 0.39 -24.16 41.25
C GLU A 18 0.28 -25.01 40.00
N TYR A 19 -0.80 -24.79 39.26
CA TYR A 19 -0.99 -25.27 37.91
C TYR A 19 -1.55 -24.15 37.06
N ILE A 20 -0.92 -23.90 35.91
CA ILE A 20 -1.35 -22.90 34.92
C ILE A 20 -1.96 -23.63 33.73
N ASP A 21 -3.26 -23.46 33.56
CA ASP A 21 -3.99 -23.96 32.39
C ASP A 21 -3.83 -22.98 31.23
N THR A 22 -3.39 -23.48 30.08
CA THR A 22 -3.03 -22.68 28.88
C THR A 22 -3.78 -23.16 27.65
N GLY A 23 -3.85 -22.34 26.63
CA GLY A 23 -4.57 -22.67 25.39
C GLY A 23 -6.08 -22.55 25.49
N LEU A 24 -6.55 -21.79 26.50
CA LEU A 24 -7.97 -21.55 26.73
C LEU A 24 -8.56 -20.52 25.74
N ASP A 25 -9.84 -20.71 25.43
CA ASP A 25 -10.59 -19.75 24.63
C ASP A 25 -10.77 -18.42 25.36
N ASN A 26 -10.77 -17.31 24.60
CA ASN A 26 -11.02 -15.99 25.15
C ASN A 26 -12.49 -15.81 25.56
N ASN A 27 -12.74 -15.06 26.65
CA ASN A 27 -14.07 -14.78 27.19
C ASN A 27 -14.87 -16.05 27.53
N ALA A 28 -14.18 -17.14 27.84
CA ALA A 28 -14.76 -18.44 28.20
C ALA A 28 -14.75 -18.66 29.71
N THR A 29 -15.69 -19.45 30.20
CA THR A 29 -15.80 -19.79 31.60
C THR A 29 -15.43 -21.26 31.79
N TYR A 30 -14.47 -21.52 32.64
CA TYR A 30 -13.97 -22.85 32.97
C TYR A 30 -14.26 -23.19 34.44
N LYS A 31 -14.47 -24.47 34.72
CA LYS A 31 -14.71 -24.97 36.05
C LYS A 31 -13.64 -25.98 36.38
N TYR A 32 -13.09 -25.90 37.58
CA TYR A 32 -11.99 -26.76 38.05
C TYR A 32 -12.36 -27.42 39.34
N ARG A 33 -11.85 -28.64 39.52
CA ARG A 33 -11.84 -29.40 40.78
C ARG A 33 -10.49 -30.04 40.94
N ILE A 34 -10.05 -30.20 42.17
CA ILE A 34 -8.81 -30.87 42.52
C ILE A 34 -9.15 -32.07 43.36
N LYS A 35 -8.44 -33.17 43.16
CA LYS A 35 -8.45 -34.34 43.99
C LYS A 35 -7.02 -34.65 44.42
N ASP A 36 -6.83 -35.13 45.64
CA ASP A 36 -5.58 -35.70 46.09
C ASP A 36 -5.60 -37.20 45.89
N PHE A 37 -4.46 -37.83 45.76
CA PHE A 37 -4.31 -39.26 45.73
C PHE A 37 -3.12 -39.71 46.59
N THR A 38 -3.29 -40.87 47.19
CA THR A 38 -2.24 -41.50 48.01
C THR A 38 -1.29 -42.32 47.15
N PHE A 39 -0.19 -42.79 47.75
CA PHE A 39 0.77 -43.71 47.10
C PHE A 39 0.12 -45.01 46.57
N ASN A 40 -1.04 -45.38 47.07
CA ASN A 40 -1.79 -46.59 46.69
C ASN A 40 -2.96 -46.23 45.75
N ASP A 41 -2.90 -45.11 45.07
CA ASP A 41 -3.91 -44.63 44.12
C ASP A 41 -5.33 -44.45 44.69
N VAL A 42 -5.45 -44.22 45.98
CA VAL A 42 -6.73 -43.92 46.63
C VAL A 42 -6.98 -42.42 46.48
N GLU A 43 -8.05 -42.05 45.76
CA GLU A 43 -8.45 -40.66 45.53
C GLU A 43 -9.31 -40.09 46.67
N SER A 44 -9.13 -38.80 46.94
CA SER A 44 -10.02 -38.02 47.80
C SER A 44 -11.32 -37.65 47.10
N ALA A 45 -12.31 -37.22 47.87
CA ALA A 45 -13.43 -36.46 47.31
C ALA A 45 -12.92 -35.19 46.64
N PRO A 46 -13.52 -34.76 45.50
CA PRO A 46 -13.11 -33.54 44.82
C PRO A 46 -13.40 -32.30 45.68
N THR A 47 -12.59 -31.27 45.53
CA THR A 47 -12.86 -29.95 46.12
C THR A 47 -14.19 -29.40 45.63
N ALA A 48 -14.68 -28.33 46.28
CA ALA A 48 -15.71 -27.46 45.70
C ALA A 48 -15.29 -26.98 44.33
N THR A 49 -16.27 -26.76 43.44
CA THR A 49 -15.98 -26.26 42.07
C THR A 49 -15.47 -24.83 42.12
N LEU A 50 -14.30 -24.60 41.58
CA LEU A 50 -13.76 -23.28 41.28
C LEU A 50 -14.18 -22.88 39.89
N VAL A 51 -14.49 -21.59 39.72
CA VAL A 51 -14.90 -21.02 38.43
C VAL A 51 -13.92 -19.93 38.05
N GLY A 52 -13.28 -20.10 36.91
CA GLY A 52 -12.42 -19.10 36.28
C GLY A 52 -13.02 -18.59 34.96
N LYS A 53 -12.79 -17.35 34.66
CA LYS A 53 -13.18 -16.78 33.38
C LYS A 53 -11.97 -16.13 32.72
N THR A 54 -11.71 -16.49 31.47
CA THR A 54 -10.65 -15.87 30.67
C THR A 54 -11.03 -14.48 30.25
N LYS A 55 -10.03 -13.62 29.99
CA LYS A 55 -10.22 -12.26 29.50
C LYS A 55 -10.80 -12.26 28.08
N ALA A 56 -11.65 -11.29 27.78
CA ALA A 56 -12.13 -11.04 26.42
C ALA A 56 -11.05 -10.34 25.60
N LEU A 57 -11.04 -10.57 24.28
CA LEU A 57 -10.21 -9.79 23.36
C LEU A 57 -10.59 -8.30 23.42
N PRO A 58 -9.64 -7.39 23.15
CA PRO A 58 -9.94 -5.98 22.96
C PRO A 58 -11.00 -5.78 21.87
N LYS A 59 -11.80 -4.74 22.01
CA LYS A 59 -12.74 -4.34 20.95
C LYS A 59 -11.98 -3.70 19.79
N ASP A 60 -12.51 -3.89 18.59
CA ASP A 60 -11.92 -3.35 17.37
C ASP A 60 -11.91 -1.82 17.37
N VAL A 61 -10.99 -1.24 16.64
CA VAL A 61 -11.03 0.18 16.25
C VAL A 61 -12.20 0.43 15.30
N SER A 62 -12.63 1.68 15.20
CA SER A 62 -13.73 2.06 14.30
C SER A 62 -13.32 3.23 13.39
N ASN A 63 -14.14 3.51 12.37
CA ASN A 63 -13.97 4.64 11.45
C ASN A 63 -12.58 4.73 10.81
N ILE A 64 -12.03 3.58 10.40
CA ILE A 64 -10.77 3.57 9.66
C ILE A 64 -10.98 4.32 8.34
N SER A 65 -10.19 5.37 8.13
CA SER A 65 -10.13 6.15 6.89
C SER A 65 -8.74 6.06 6.30
N VAL A 66 -8.66 5.98 4.98
CA VAL A 66 -7.39 5.85 4.25
C VAL A 66 -7.39 6.83 3.08
N SER A 67 -6.31 7.61 2.95
CA SER A 67 -6.19 8.63 1.90
C SER A 67 -5.98 8.03 0.52
N ASN A 68 -6.38 8.81 -0.51
CA ASN A 68 -6.11 8.50 -1.90
C ASN A 68 -5.39 9.68 -2.56
N ASN A 69 -4.62 9.39 -3.60
CA ASN A 69 -3.97 10.37 -4.46
C ASN A 69 -3.03 11.35 -3.72
N LEU A 70 -2.36 10.90 -2.64
CA LEU A 70 -1.27 11.67 -2.04
C LEU A 70 0.08 11.28 -2.67
N PRO A 71 1.00 12.23 -2.86
CA PRO A 71 2.31 11.94 -3.43
C PRO A 71 3.14 11.09 -2.45
N LYS A 72 3.57 9.92 -2.90
CA LYS A 72 4.51 9.02 -2.20
C LYS A 72 4.11 8.62 -0.77
N LYS A 73 2.83 8.72 -0.40
CA LYS A 73 2.33 8.30 0.92
C LYS A 73 0.85 7.96 0.90
N ILE A 74 0.46 7.17 1.89
CA ILE A 74 -0.94 6.90 2.22
C ILE A 74 -1.11 7.16 3.72
N ASN A 75 -2.03 8.04 4.10
CA ASN A 75 -2.36 8.31 5.49
C ASN A 75 -3.53 7.42 5.92
N ILE A 76 -3.40 6.84 7.10
CA ILE A 76 -4.40 6.00 7.75
C ILE A 76 -4.80 6.68 9.06
N THR A 77 -6.08 6.83 9.33
CA THR A 77 -6.62 7.34 10.59
C THR A 77 -7.72 6.42 11.10
N TRP A 78 -7.94 6.38 12.41
CA TRP A 78 -8.97 5.56 13.03
C TRP A 78 -9.46 6.17 14.33
N ASN A 79 -10.61 5.70 14.81
CA ASN A 79 -11.05 6.01 16.17
C ASN A 79 -10.49 4.98 17.14
N ALA A 80 -10.16 5.40 18.35
CA ALA A 80 -9.66 4.54 19.39
C ALA A 80 -10.58 3.34 19.66
N SER A 81 -10.00 2.20 20.03
CA SER A 81 -10.75 1.09 20.59
C SER A 81 -11.47 1.54 21.86
N PRO A 82 -12.73 1.14 22.10
CA PRO A 82 -13.44 1.46 23.33
C PRO A 82 -12.98 0.61 24.55
N SER A 83 -12.00 -0.28 24.40
CA SER A 83 -11.38 -0.97 25.52
C SER A 83 -10.43 -0.04 26.27
N SER A 84 -10.48 -0.08 27.62
CA SER A 84 -9.80 0.91 28.48
C SER A 84 -8.32 0.62 28.73
N ASP A 85 -7.83 -0.54 28.34
CA ASP A 85 -6.49 -1.04 28.64
C ASP A 85 -5.60 -1.24 27.38
N ILE A 86 -5.92 -0.51 26.32
CA ILE A 86 -5.12 -0.52 25.09
C ILE A 86 -3.78 0.18 25.34
N ILE A 87 -2.70 -0.46 24.89
CA ILE A 87 -1.34 0.08 24.97
C ILE A 87 -0.78 0.49 23.62
N SER A 88 -1.27 -0.12 22.52
CA SER A 88 -0.78 0.19 21.18
C SER A 88 -1.78 -0.21 20.09
N TYR A 89 -1.51 0.28 18.87
CA TYR A 89 -2.18 -0.15 17.65
C TYR A 89 -1.15 -0.71 16.67
N GLU A 90 -1.50 -1.79 16.00
CA GLU A 90 -0.72 -2.36 14.90
C GLU A 90 -1.38 -2.05 13.56
N ILE A 91 -0.59 -1.50 12.64
CA ILE A 91 -1.03 -1.20 11.28
C ILE A 91 -0.55 -2.32 10.36
N HIS A 92 -1.48 -2.93 9.65
CA HIS A 92 -1.23 -4.00 8.70
C HIS A 92 -1.58 -3.56 7.29
N ARG A 93 -0.74 -3.96 6.31
CA ARG A 93 -0.89 -3.62 4.90
C ARG A 93 -0.86 -4.88 4.03
N SER A 94 -1.65 -4.88 2.95
CA SER A 94 -1.61 -5.88 1.90
C SER A 94 -1.83 -5.27 0.52
N SER A 95 -1.30 -5.90 -0.53
CA SER A 95 -1.66 -5.62 -1.92
C SER A 95 -3.01 -6.25 -2.31
N TYR A 96 -3.57 -7.12 -1.47
CA TYR A 96 -4.82 -7.85 -1.70
C TYR A 96 -5.85 -7.51 -0.62
N SER A 97 -7.14 -7.52 -1.00
CA SER A 97 -8.22 -7.17 -0.06
C SER A 97 -8.53 -8.24 0.99
N VAL A 98 -8.18 -9.50 0.75
CA VAL A 98 -8.61 -10.62 1.60
C VAL A 98 -7.47 -11.23 2.40
N LEU A 99 -6.27 -11.30 1.85
CA LEU A 99 -5.14 -12.05 2.42
C LEU A 99 -3.81 -11.29 2.29
N GLY A 100 -2.74 -11.86 2.85
CA GLY A 100 -1.38 -11.33 2.70
C GLY A 100 -1.11 -10.05 3.51
N PHE A 101 -1.90 -9.79 4.56
CA PHE A 101 -1.65 -8.66 5.46
C PHE A 101 -0.40 -8.92 6.30
N SER A 102 0.51 -7.95 6.29
CA SER A 102 1.70 -7.95 7.14
C SER A 102 1.75 -6.65 7.95
N LYS A 103 2.23 -6.77 9.18
CA LYS A 103 2.46 -5.62 10.05
C LYS A 103 3.53 -4.72 9.47
N ILE A 104 3.22 -3.42 9.34
CA ILE A 104 4.14 -2.38 8.85
C ILE A 104 4.55 -1.39 9.94
N ALA A 105 3.73 -1.25 10.97
CA ALA A 105 4.03 -0.36 12.10
C ALA A 105 3.28 -0.78 13.37
N THR A 106 3.82 -0.33 14.50
CA THR A 106 3.14 -0.29 15.80
C THR A 106 3.25 1.14 16.34
N VAL A 107 2.14 1.70 16.80
CA VAL A 107 2.07 3.04 17.39
C VAL A 107 1.45 2.98 18.80
N ASN A 108 1.72 3.97 19.64
CA ASN A 108 1.19 4.05 21.00
C ASN A 108 -0.33 4.25 21.01
N ALA A 109 -0.98 3.97 22.13
CA ALA A 109 -2.44 4.06 22.29
C ALA A 109 -3.03 5.46 22.10
N ASP A 110 -2.24 6.52 22.28
CA ASP A 110 -2.62 7.91 22.06
C ASP A 110 -2.51 8.37 20.59
N THR A 111 -1.88 7.56 19.75
CA THR A 111 -1.66 7.82 18.32
C THR A 111 -2.76 7.17 17.51
N LEU A 112 -3.56 7.98 16.83
CA LEU A 112 -4.72 7.53 16.05
C LEU A 112 -4.55 7.75 14.54
N GLU A 113 -3.31 7.93 14.11
CA GLU A 113 -2.93 8.09 12.71
C GLU A 113 -1.59 7.44 12.40
N TYR A 114 -1.39 7.08 11.13
CA TYR A 114 -0.13 6.60 10.61
C TYR A 114 0.04 7.02 9.16
N SER A 115 1.25 7.43 8.77
CA SER A 115 1.60 7.79 7.40
C SER A 115 2.53 6.74 6.80
N ASP A 116 2.00 5.90 5.94
CA ASP A 116 2.76 4.89 5.20
C ASP A 116 3.47 5.54 4.01
N LYS A 117 4.80 5.55 4.04
CA LYS A 117 5.64 6.09 2.96
C LYS A 117 5.83 5.03 1.87
N ILE A 118 5.45 5.36 0.65
CA ILE A 118 5.47 4.48 -0.51
C ILE A 118 6.24 5.15 -1.65
N ASN A 119 7.31 4.51 -2.11
CA ASN A 119 8.17 5.09 -3.14
C ASN A 119 7.56 5.04 -4.55
N ASP A 120 6.53 4.23 -4.77
CA ASP A 120 5.88 4.04 -6.07
C ASP A 120 4.71 5.01 -6.28
N ASP A 121 4.50 5.43 -7.51
CA ASP A 121 3.40 6.26 -7.94
C ASP A 121 2.21 5.40 -8.39
N GLY A 122 0.97 5.86 -8.09
CA GLY A 122 -0.25 5.20 -8.52
C GLY A 122 -0.44 3.79 -7.92
N ARG A 123 0.24 3.48 -6.82
CA ARG A 123 0.06 2.21 -6.10
C ARG A 123 -1.10 2.29 -5.14
N TYR A 124 -1.82 1.20 -4.97
CA TYR A 124 -2.86 1.05 -3.97
C TYR A 124 -2.52 -0.10 -3.02
N TYR A 125 -2.98 0.03 -1.78
CA TYR A 125 -2.88 -0.98 -0.74
C TYR A 125 -4.14 -1.02 0.09
N TYR A 126 -4.32 -2.12 0.79
CA TYR A 126 -5.40 -2.35 1.75
C TYR A 126 -4.81 -2.34 3.16
N TYR A 127 -5.52 -1.72 4.09
CA TYR A 127 -5.07 -1.51 5.46
C TYR A 127 -6.06 -2.07 6.46
N LYS A 128 -5.52 -2.59 7.55
CA LYS A 128 -6.22 -2.99 8.76
C LYS A 128 -5.48 -2.43 9.95
N VAL A 129 -6.20 -2.16 11.04
CA VAL A 129 -5.64 -1.67 12.30
C VAL A 129 -6.14 -2.58 13.41
N LEU A 130 -5.21 -3.09 14.22
CA LEU A 130 -5.48 -3.92 15.39
C LEU A 130 -5.20 -3.14 16.66
N ALA A 131 -6.04 -3.30 17.66
CA ALA A 131 -5.80 -2.80 19.02
C ALA A 131 -5.13 -3.89 19.86
N ILE A 132 -4.08 -3.52 20.60
CA ILE A 132 -3.33 -4.40 21.49
C ILE A 132 -3.51 -3.93 22.92
N ASP A 133 -3.93 -4.81 23.81
CA ASP A 133 -4.11 -4.49 25.23
C ASP A 133 -2.85 -4.76 26.07
N LYS A 134 -2.91 -4.40 27.35
CA LYS A 134 -1.79 -4.57 28.32
C LYS A 134 -1.34 -6.03 28.55
N ASP A 135 -2.21 -7.00 28.23
CA ASP A 135 -1.91 -8.42 28.33
C ASP A 135 -1.49 -9.01 26.97
N HIS A 136 -1.20 -8.14 26.00
CA HIS A 136 -0.81 -8.45 24.62
C HIS A 136 -1.86 -9.25 23.83
N LEU A 137 -3.14 -9.14 24.22
CA LEU A 137 -4.23 -9.68 23.43
C LEU A 137 -4.53 -8.73 22.28
N GLU A 138 -4.77 -9.30 21.10
CA GLU A 138 -5.09 -8.57 19.89
C GLU A 138 -6.60 -8.49 19.66
N SER A 139 -7.11 -7.36 19.20
CA SER A 139 -8.47 -7.27 18.69
C SER A 139 -8.63 -8.17 17.44
N LYS A 140 -9.87 -8.45 17.04
CA LYS A 140 -10.11 -9.19 15.82
C LYS A 140 -9.64 -8.41 14.61
N PHE A 141 -9.13 -9.11 13.60
CA PHE A 141 -8.88 -8.48 12.32
C PHE A 141 -10.16 -7.89 11.76
N ASN A 142 -10.17 -6.57 11.53
CA ASN A 142 -11.28 -5.92 10.85
C ASN A 142 -11.59 -6.65 9.53
N MET A 143 -12.84 -7.11 9.37
CA MET A 143 -13.28 -7.87 8.21
C MET A 143 -13.34 -7.03 6.93
N ASP A 144 -13.36 -5.69 7.04
CA ASP A 144 -13.48 -4.76 5.92
C ASP A 144 -12.23 -3.86 5.81
N PRO A 145 -11.17 -4.34 5.12
CA PRO A 145 -9.97 -3.55 4.95
C PRO A 145 -10.22 -2.31 4.09
N LYS A 146 -9.62 -1.19 4.44
CA LYS A 146 -9.77 0.06 3.72
C LYS A 146 -8.68 0.22 2.67
N LYS A 147 -9.09 0.60 1.44
CA LYS A 147 -8.20 0.81 0.30
C LYS A 147 -7.75 2.26 0.26
N GLY A 148 -6.44 2.47 0.06
CA GLY A 148 -5.84 3.77 -0.20
C GLY A 148 -4.86 3.70 -1.36
N SER A 149 -4.50 4.87 -1.91
CA SER A 149 -3.58 4.94 -3.05
C SER A 149 -2.65 6.14 -2.98
N THR A 150 -1.46 5.99 -3.59
CA THR A 150 -0.59 7.11 -3.91
C THR A 150 -1.05 7.82 -5.18
N LEU A 151 -0.60 9.06 -5.37
CA LEU A 151 -0.84 9.83 -6.58
C LEU A 151 -0.17 9.15 -7.78
N GLY A 152 -0.94 8.93 -8.84
CA GLY A 152 -0.44 8.36 -10.09
C GLY A 152 0.16 9.40 -11.02
N LYS A 153 1.03 8.94 -11.93
CA LYS A 153 1.55 9.76 -13.03
C LYS A 153 0.41 10.25 -13.92
N PRO A 154 0.54 11.41 -14.60
CA PRO A 154 -0.35 11.79 -15.70
C PRO A 154 -0.39 10.69 -16.76
N LEU A 155 -1.48 10.59 -17.49
CA LEU A 155 -1.53 9.72 -18.67
C LEU A 155 -0.66 10.29 -19.79
N LYS A 156 -0.07 9.40 -20.63
CA LYS A 156 0.75 9.83 -21.76
C LYS A 156 -0.08 10.65 -22.74
N PRO A 157 0.47 11.74 -23.30
CA PRO A 157 -0.20 12.51 -24.34
C PRO A 157 -0.48 11.66 -25.59
N VAL A 158 -1.36 12.13 -26.44
CA VAL A 158 -1.65 11.50 -27.74
C VAL A 158 -1.23 12.44 -28.85
N LEU A 159 -0.20 12.08 -29.64
CA LEU A 159 0.17 12.81 -30.83
C LEU A 159 -0.97 12.80 -31.86
N THR A 160 -1.43 13.95 -32.25
CA THR A 160 -2.51 14.13 -33.26
C THR A 160 -1.96 14.55 -34.61
N LEU A 161 -0.80 15.16 -34.64
CA LEU A 161 -0.11 15.58 -35.84
C LEU A 161 1.40 15.54 -35.63
N ALA A 162 2.12 15.02 -36.61
CA ALA A 162 3.56 15.15 -36.72
C ALA A 162 3.89 15.28 -38.24
N GLN A 163 4.31 16.44 -38.68
CA GLN A 163 4.56 16.69 -40.11
C GLN A 163 5.65 17.72 -40.32
N ILE A 164 6.21 17.73 -41.53
CA ILE A 164 7.06 18.83 -42.03
C ILE A 164 6.18 19.85 -42.74
N GLN A 165 6.37 21.11 -42.37
CA GLN A 165 5.73 22.26 -43.04
C GLN A 165 6.80 23.29 -43.38
N GLY A 166 7.14 23.39 -44.67
CA GLY A 166 8.30 24.17 -45.11
C GLY A 166 9.59 23.60 -44.50
N ASN A 167 10.33 24.43 -43.79
CA ASN A 167 11.59 24.07 -43.14
C ASN A 167 11.40 23.85 -41.62
N LYS A 168 10.20 23.48 -41.18
CA LYS A 168 9.88 23.26 -39.77
C LYS A 168 9.26 21.90 -39.57
N ALA A 169 9.51 21.28 -38.42
CA ALA A 169 8.73 20.17 -37.92
C ALA A 169 7.62 20.67 -36.98
N ILE A 170 6.39 20.28 -37.26
CA ILE A 170 5.20 20.65 -36.49
C ILE A 170 4.67 19.43 -35.78
N LEU A 171 4.49 19.55 -34.47
CA LEU A 171 3.89 18.52 -33.59
C LEU A 171 2.67 19.12 -32.91
N ASN A 172 1.55 18.41 -32.93
CA ASN A 172 0.39 18.70 -32.10
C ASN A 172 0.01 17.45 -31.31
N TRP A 173 -0.50 17.63 -30.11
CA TRP A 173 -0.96 16.55 -29.26
C TRP A 173 -2.19 16.96 -28.47
N LYS A 174 -2.81 15.98 -27.83
CA LYS A 174 -3.85 16.14 -26.81
C LYS A 174 -3.27 15.70 -25.48
N ALA A 175 -3.70 16.34 -24.40
CA ALA A 175 -3.42 15.85 -23.05
C ALA A 175 -3.96 14.43 -22.87
N GLY A 176 -3.25 13.58 -22.12
CA GLY A 176 -3.72 12.26 -21.77
C GLY A 176 -4.86 12.35 -20.74
N ASP A 177 -4.71 13.28 -19.80
CA ASP A 177 -5.72 13.63 -18.79
C ASP A 177 -5.49 15.06 -18.25
N GLU A 178 -6.32 15.47 -17.28
CA GLU A 178 -6.30 16.81 -16.66
C GLU A 178 -5.11 17.06 -15.72
N ARG A 179 -4.34 16.03 -15.37
CA ARG A 179 -3.18 16.13 -14.46
C ARG A 179 -1.92 16.67 -15.15
N ALA A 180 -1.94 16.82 -16.46
CA ALA A 180 -0.84 17.40 -17.22
C ALA A 180 -0.81 18.93 -17.03
N ILE A 181 0.29 19.47 -16.51
CA ILE A 181 0.51 20.92 -16.31
C ILE A 181 1.47 21.52 -17.34
N SER A 182 2.34 20.72 -17.93
CA SER A 182 3.21 21.10 -19.04
C SER A 182 3.70 19.85 -19.78
N TYR A 183 4.49 20.04 -20.84
CA TYR A 183 4.97 18.94 -21.66
C TYR A 183 6.47 19.06 -21.91
N ASN A 184 7.13 17.91 -22.13
CA ASN A 184 8.49 17.83 -22.60
C ASN A 184 8.52 17.12 -23.96
N VAL A 185 9.13 17.75 -24.96
CA VAL A 185 9.40 17.14 -26.26
C VAL A 185 10.82 16.62 -26.27
N GLN A 186 10.99 15.38 -26.66
CA GLN A 186 12.29 14.81 -26.96
C GLN A 186 12.47 14.75 -28.47
N LYS A 187 13.56 15.37 -28.95
CA LYS A 187 14.04 15.34 -30.34
C LYS A 187 15.25 14.41 -30.40
N ARG A 188 15.20 13.40 -31.26
CA ARG A 188 16.34 12.54 -31.54
C ARG A 188 16.76 12.80 -32.99
N ILE A 189 18.02 13.19 -33.17
CA ILE A 189 18.62 13.57 -34.45
C ILE A 189 19.47 12.42 -34.93
N LYS A 190 19.21 11.88 -36.10
CA LYS A 190 19.99 10.78 -36.66
C LYS A 190 21.37 11.27 -37.08
N VAL A 191 22.42 10.78 -36.47
CA VAL A 191 23.82 11.09 -36.79
C VAL A 191 24.36 10.10 -37.83
N ASN A 192 24.11 8.81 -37.60
CA ASN A 192 24.48 7.71 -38.51
C ASN A 192 23.48 6.55 -38.39
N PHE A 193 23.77 5.41 -39.00
CA PHE A 193 22.84 4.27 -39.00
C PHE A 193 22.49 3.75 -37.60
N PHE A 194 23.41 3.84 -36.63
CA PHE A 194 23.23 3.30 -35.27
C PHE A 194 23.08 4.37 -34.20
N GLU A 195 23.31 5.62 -34.48
CA GLU A 195 23.44 6.67 -33.47
C GLU A 195 22.45 7.82 -33.68
N TYR A 196 21.86 8.25 -32.54
CA TYR A 196 21.01 9.42 -32.44
C TYR A 196 21.53 10.37 -31.36
N LYS A 197 21.63 11.65 -31.68
CA LYS A 197 21.81 12.70 -30.66
C LYS A 197 20.45 13.09 -30.10
N THR A 198 20.31 13.11 -28.76
CA THR A 198 19.06 13.45 -28.09
C THR A 198 19.10 14.88 -27.56
N VAL A 199 18.03 15.63 -27.80
CA VAL A 199 17.77 16.97 -27.27
C VAL A 199 16.42 16.95 -26.56
N ASN A 200 16.33 17.48 -25.35
CA ASN A 200 15.09 17.60 -24.61
C ASN A 200 14.68 19.08 -24.55
N ILE A 201 13.45 19.36 -24.93
CA ILE A 201 12.80 20.67 -24.84
C ILE A 201 11.74 20.54 -23.74
N ASN A 202 11.92 21.27 -22.65
CA ASN A 202 11.15 21.09 -21.44
C ASN A 202 10.17 22.26 -21.20
N ASN A 203 9.14 21.99 -20.39
CA ASN A 203 8.18 22.98 -19.88
C ASN A 203 7.39 23.71 -20.97
N ILE A 204 6.93 22.99 -21.98
CA ILE A 204 6.04 23.51 -23.01
C ILE A 204 4.63 23.55 -22.42
N ASN A 205 3.99 24.73 -22.40
CA ASN A 205 2.63 24.89 -21.88
C ASN A 205 1.54 24.65 -22.92
N ASP A 206 1.92 24.75 -24.21
CA ASP A 206 1.01 24.56 -25.34
C ASP A 206 0.86 23.08 -25.70
N LEU A 207 -0.19 22.76 -26.44
CA LEU A 207 -0.43 21.44 -27.04
C LEU A 207 0.18 21.34 -28.46
N ARG A 208 1.14 22.20 -28.74
CA ARG A 208 1.82 22.36 -30.05
C ARG A 208 3.30 22.69 -29.84
N PHE A 209 4.13 22.16 -30.70
CA PHE A 209 5.56 22.50 -30.78
C PHE A 209 5.98 22.68 -32.22
N GLU A 210 6.73 23.75 -32.52
CA GLU A 210 7.37 23.99 -33.78
C GLU A 210 8.89 23.91 -33.61
N ASP A 211 9.52 23.00 -34.32
CA ASP A 211 10.97 22.89 -34.37
C ASP A 211 11.48 23.56 -35.67
N THR A 212 12.16 24.70 -35.53
CA THR A 212 12.80 25.41 -36.60
C THR A 212 14.26 25.06 -36.83
N ASP A 213 14.84 24.29 -35.87
CA ASP A 213 16.22 23.80 -35.93
C ASP A 213 16.26 22.42 -36.57
N VAL A 214 15.88 22.34 -37.84
CA VAL A 214 15.85 21.09 -38.61
C VAL A 214 16.54 21.28 -39.97
N LEU A 215 17.33 20.26 -40.39
CA LEU A 215 18.14 20.32 -41.60
C LEU A 215 17.57 19.39 -42.67
N SER A 216 17.70 19.81 -43.92
CA SER A 216 17.29 19.04 -45.10
C SER A 216 18.08 17.72 -45.19
N GLY A 217 17.38 16.61 -45.42
CA GLY A 217 17.95 15.28 -45.59
C GLY A 217 18.29 14.57 -44.28
N VAL A 218 18.03 15.20 -43.12
CA VAL A 218 18.23 14.56 -41.78
C VAL A 218 16.93 13.98 -41.28
N GLU A 219 16.98 12.77 -40.71
CA GLU A 219 15.86 12.12 -40.04
C GLU A 219 15.83 12.58 -38.56
N TYR A 220 14.65 12.99 -38.12
CA TYR A 220 14.34 13.36 -36.74
C TYR A 220 13.25 12.44 -36.17
N LYS A 221 13.37 12.08 -34.90
CA LYS A 221 12.32 11.39 -34.18
C LYS A 221 11.87 12.21 -32.98
N TYR A 222 10.57 12.36 -32.84
CA TYR A 222 9.97 13.16 -31.76
C TYR A 222 9.06 12.32 -30.89
N SER A 223 9.11 12.55 -29.60
CA SER A 223 8.16 12.02 -28.64
C SER A 223 7.82 13.07 -27.58
N VAL A 224 6.64 12.99 -27.02
CA VAL A 224 6.11 13.94 -26.03
C VAL A 224 5.76 13.21 -24.74
N GLN A 225 6.05 13.82 -23.60
CA GLN A 225 5.57 13.37 -22.29
C GLN A 225 4.93 14.53 -21.54
N ALA A 226 3.96 14.23 -20.67
CA ALA A 226 3.34 15.22 -19.81
C ALA A 226 4.08 15.31 -18.48
N ASN A 227 4.24 16.52 -17.96
CA ASN A 227 4.65 16.80 -16.59
C ASN A 227 3.40 17.05 -15.76
N GLY A 228 3.32 16.45 -14.58
CA GLY A 228 2.30 16.67 -13.57
C GLY A 228 2.86 17.32 -12.33
N GLU A 229 2.02 17.48 -11.32
CA GLU A 229 2.42 17.97 -10.00
C GLU A 229 3.45 17.04 -9.34
N PHE A 230 4.16 17.56 -8.34
CA PHE A 230 5.16 16.83 -7.53
C PHE A 230 6.26 16.13 -8.33
N GLY A 231 6.58 16.63 -9.53
CA GLY A 231 7.62 16.05 -10.39
C GLY A 231 7.21 14.73 -11.06
N LEU A 232 5.94 14.39 -11.05
CA LEU A 232 5.42 13.21 -11.75
C LEU A 232 5.45 13.45 -13.25
N VAL A 233 5.95 12.47 -14.01
CA VAL A 233 6.00 12.53 -15.47
C VAL A 233 5.33 11.30 -16.08
N SER A 234 4.59 11.51 -17.15
CA SER A 234 3.94 10.42 -17.90
C SER A 234 4.97 9.57 -18.64
N ASP A 235 4.53 8.44 -19.15
CA ASP A 235 5.25 7.77 -20.23
C ASP A 235 5.28 8.65 -21.47
N ARG A 236 6.26 8.44 -22.35
CA ARG A 236 6.35 9.16 -23.63
C ARG A 236 5.36 8.57 -24.63
N THR A 237 4.93 9.41 -25.59
CA THR A 237 4.26 8.92 -26.80
C THR A 237 5.20 8.01 -27.58
N ASP A 238 4.65 7.25 -28.52
CA ASP A 238 5.45 6.60 -29.52
C ASP A 238 6.19 7.67 -30.36
N GLU A 239 7.35 7.31 -30.92
CA GLU A 239 8.17 8.23 -31.71
C GLU A 239 7.54 8.48 -33.08
N ALA A 240 7.42 9.75 -33.45
CA ALA A 240 7.10 10.15 -34.82
C ALA A 240 8.39 10.47 -35.59
N SER A 241 8.62 9.78 -36.69
CA SER A 241 9.79 10.00 -37.56
C SER A 241 9.47 11.01 -38.66
N LEU A 242 10.28 12.07 -38.79
CA LEU A 242 10.14 13.12 -39.79
C LEU A 242 11.48 13.33 -40.49
N THR A 243 11.44 13.54 -41.82
CA THR A 243 12.62 13.89 -42.63
C THR A 243 12.28 15.06 -43.54
N ILE A 244 13.07 16.13 -43.45
CA ILE A 244 12.93 17.24 -44.41
C ILE A 244 13.47 16.83 -45.77
N PRO A 245 12.68 16.92 -46.84
CA PRO A 245 13.15 16.56 -48.15
C PRO A 245 14.37 17.41 -48.56
N LYS A 246 15.33 16.81 -49.26
CA LYS A 246 16.41 17.59 -49.91
C LYS A 246 15.78 18.47 -50.97
N SER A 247 16.12 19.75 -50.95
CA SER A 247 15.73 20.63 -52.07
C SER A 247 16.31 20.05 -53.34
N LYS A 248 15.47 19.82 -54.36
CA LYS A 248 15.98 19.51 -55.71
C LYS A 248 16.81 20.72 -56.13
N SER A 249 18.13 20.58 -56.18
CA SER A 249 18.96 21.54 -56.90
C SER A 249 18.42 21.59 -58.31
N GLN A 250 18.00 22.80 -58.75
CA GLN A 250 17.72 23.02 -60.15
C GLN A 250 19.01 22.74 -60.92
N GLN A 251 18.95 21.72 -61.79
CA GLN A 251 19.94 21.50 -62.82
C GLN A 251 19.86 22.60 -63.86
#